data_8c5870d0bd1bf633b5427f848b386e61
#
_entry.id   8c5870d0bd1bf633b5427f848b386e61
#
_cell.length_a   1.000
_cell.length_b   1.000
_cell.length_c   1.000
_cell.angle_alpha   90.00
_cell.angle_beta   90.00
_cell.angle_gamma   90.00
#
_symmetry.space_group_name_H-M   'P 1'
#
loop_
_entity.id
_entity.type
_entity.pdbx_description
1 polymer ?
#
loop_
_entity_poly.entity_id
_entity_poly.type
_entity_poly.pdbx_seq_one_letter_code
_entity_poly.pdbx_strand_id
1 'polypeptide(L)'
;MSYVIRDAVPADLPAIREIYNDAVLNTLAIWNEQTVDLDNRQQWFDARQAQGYPILVIVDDADVALGYASFGDWRPFEGFRHTVEHSVYVHPDQRGKKLGPKLLAALIERARGCGKHVMVAAIEGGNAASIHVHKQLGFVTSGRMPQVGIKFGNWLDLTFMQLMLNPGALPPQERGQ
;
A
#
# COMPACT_ATOMS: atom_id res chain seq x y z
N MET A 1 11.37 19.58 11.42
CA MET A 1 11.63 18.38 10.62
C MET A 1 10.87 18.52 9.31
N SER A 2 11.58 18.58 8.21
CA SER A 2 10.97 18.44 6.90
C SER A 2 10.91 16.96 6.51
N TYR A 3 9.94 16.61 5.68
CA TYR A 3 9.80 15.24 5.16
C TYR A 3 9.74 15.32 3.65
N VAL A 4 10.49 14.46 2.98
CA VAL A 4 10.51 14.35 1.53
C VAL A 4 9.96 12.97 1.12
N ILE A 5 9.14 12.93 0.07
CA ILE A 5 8.69 11.68 -0.55
C ILE A 5 9.44 11.52 -1.86
N ARG A 6 10.09 10.37 -2.03
CA ARG A 6 10.83 10.01 -3.25
C ARG A 6 10.63 8.54 -3.60
N ASP A 7 11.07 8.16 -4.79
CA ASP A 7 11.18 6.75 -5.14
C ASP A 7 12.22 6.06 -4.23
N ALA A 8 11.90 4.83 -3.84
CA ALA A 8 12.81 4.00 -3.05
C ALA A 8 14.02 3.55 -3.91
N VAL A 9 15.16 3.47 -3.26
CA VAL A 9 16.39 2.89 -3.83
C VAL A 9 16.78 1.64 -3.02
N PRO A 10 17.65 0.76 -3.54
CA PRO A 10 18.06 -0.45 -2.81
C PRO A 10 18.61 -0.18 -1.39
N ALA A 11 19.21 0.99 -1.16
CA ALA A 11 19.69 1.41 0.15
C ALA A 11 18.57 1.58 1.21
N ASP A 12 17.30 1.76 0.79
CA ASP A 12 16.16 1.86 1.70
C ASP A 12 15.65 0.50 2.19
N LEU A 13 16.03 -0.61 1.56
CA LEU A 13 15.51 -1.94 1.85
C LEU A 13 15.69 -2.39 3.31
N PRO A 14 16.79 -2.08 4.01
CA PRO A 14 16.90 -2.38 5.43
C PRO A 14 15.80 -1.72 6.27
N ALA A 15 15.53 -0.43 6.05
CA ALA A 15 14.47 0.29 6.76
C ALA A 15 13.06 -0.21 6.35
N ILE A 16 12.83 -0.47 5.07
CA ILE A 16 11.58 -1.06 4.57
C ILE A 16 11.33 -2.43 5.23
N ARG A 17 12.36 -3.29 5.35
CA ARG A 17 12.25 -4.58 6.03
C ARG A 17 11.89 -4.41 7.51
N GLU A 18 12.53 -3.48 8.20
CA GLU A 18 12.26 -3.22 9.61
C GLU A 18 10.79 -2.78 9.82
N ILE A 19 10.32 -1.83 9.02
CA ILE A 19 8.93 -1.34 9.06
C ILE A 19 7.94 -2.48 8.74
N TYR A 20 8.23 -3.31 7.73
CA TYR A 20 7.41 -4.46 7.38
C TYR A 20 7.34 -5.47 8.52
N ASN A 21 8.49 -5.84 9.09
CA ASN A 21 8.57 -6.83 10.15
C ASN A 21 7.93 -6.35 11.46
N ASP A 22 8.02 -5.05 11.78
CA ASP A 22 7.23 -4.47 12.88
C ASP A 22 5.73 -4.63 12.64
N ALA A 23 5.25 -4.33 11.42
CA ALA A 23 3.83 -4.50 11.08
C ALA A 23 3.39 -5.97 11.18
N VAL A 24 4.25 -6.93 10.80
CA VAL A 24 4.00 -8.36 10.95
C VAL A 24 3.90 -8.76 12.42
N LEU A 25 4.86 -8.35 13.25
CA LEU A 25 4.96 -8.82 14.63
C LEU A 25 3.99 -8.12 15.59
N ASN A 26 3.70 -6.84 15.36
CA ASN A 26 3.10 -5.97 16.37
C ASN A 26 1.76 -5.37 15.95
N THR A 27 1.24 -5.66 14.75
CA THR A 27 -0.01 -5.04 14.26
C THR A 27 -0.92 -6.05 13.56
N LEU A 28 -2.15 -5.62 13.28
CA LEU A 28 -3.10 -6.32 12.42
C LEU A 28 -3.11 -5.79 10.98
N ALA A 29 -2.13 -4.97 10.60
CA ALA A 29 -2.04 -4.42 9.24
C ALA A 29 -1.57 -5.45 8.21
N ILE A 30 -0.75 -6.41 8.63
CA ILE A 30 -0.29 -7.55 7.83
C ILE A 30 -0.66 -8.82 8.57
N TRP A 31 -1.33 -9.76 7.88
CA TRP A 31 -1.82 -10.98 8.52
C TRP A 31 -0.83 -12.17 8.45
N ASN A 32 0.39 -11.91 7.98
CA ASN A 32 1.49 -12.86 8.17
C ASN A 32 1.99 -12.83 9.62
N GLU A 33 2.52 -13.96 10.09
CA GLU A 33 3.10 -14.10 11.42
C GLU A 33 4.62 -14.30 11.39
N GLN A 34 5.18 -14.54 10.19
CA GLN A 34 6.62 -14.71 9.99
C GLN A 34 7.24 -13.46 9.38
N THR A 35 8.37 -13.06 9.93
CA THR A 35 9.18 -11.96 9.41
C THR A 35 9.90 -12.36 8.12
N VAL A 36 10.39 -11.36 7.40
CA VAL A 36 11.14 -11.54 6.16
C VAL A 36 12.57 -11.04 6.31
N ASP A 37 13.47 -11.58 5.50
CA ASP A 37 14.87 -11.14 5.39
C ASP A 37 15.06 -10.08 4.29
N LEU A 38 16.30 -9.68 4.07
CA LEU A 38 16.64 -8.70 3.04
C LEU A 38 16.47 -9.28 1.63
N ASP A 39 16.75 -10.56 1.42
CA ASP A 39 16.63 -11.20 0.12
C ASP A 39 15.17 -11.21 -0.34
N ASN A 40 14.23 -11.45 0.58
CA ASN A 40 12.80 -11.34 0.29
C ASN A 40 12.42 -9.90 -0.10
N ARG A 41 12.96 -8.89 0.58
CA ARG A 41 12.69 -7.48 0.25
C ARG A 41 13.31 -7.07 -1.08
N GLN A 42 14.50 -7.58 -1.41
CA GLN A 42 15.12 -7.36 -2.71
C GLN A 42 14.26 -7.97 -3.83
N GLN A 43 13.82 -9.22 -3.69
CA GLN A 43 12.94 -9.87 -4.68
C GLN A 43 11.63 -9.09 -4.87
N TRP A 44 11.02 -8.62 -3.77
CA TRP A 44 9.83 -7.80 -3.84
C TRP A 44 10.08 -6.46 -4.55
N PHE A 45 11.21 -5.81 -4.28
CA PHE A 45 11.62 -4.56 -4.92
C PHE A 45 11.81 -4.76 -6.43
N ASP A 46 12.57 -5.78 -6.82
CA ASP A 46 12.83 -6.09 -8.22
C ASP A 46 11.54 -6.44 -8.99
N ALA A 47 10.63 -7.18 -8.35
CA ALA A 47 9.33 -7.50 -8.93
C ALA A 47 8.48 -6.24 -9.19
N ARG A 48 8.47 -5.28 -8.26
CA ARG A 48 7.77 -3.99 -8.46
C ARG A 48 8.40 -3.17 -9.57
N GLN A 49 9.74 -3.12 -9.64
CA GLN A 49 10.46 -2.46 -10.73
C GLN A 49 10.13 -3.08 -12.09
N ALA A 50 10.14 -4.40 -12.18
CA ALA A 50 9.81 -5.13 -13.41
C ALA A 50 8.36 -4.88 -13.87
N GLN A 51 7.43 -4.68 -12.94
CA GLN A 51 6.04 -4.32 -13.23
C GLN A 51 5.87 -2.84 -13.61
N GLY A 52 6.90 -2.01 -13.44
CA GLY A 52 6.79 -0.55 -13.58
C GLY A 52 5.98 0.11 -12.47
N TYR A 53 5.86 -0.52 -11.31
CA TYR A 53 5.10 0.01 -10.17
C TYR A 53 6.00 0.75 -9.21
N PRO A 54 5.55 1.90 -8.67
CA PRO A 54 6.34 2.71 -7.77
C PRO A 54 6.48 2.05 -6.39
N ILE A 55 7.63 2.25 -5.78
CA ILE A 55 7.82 2.10 -4.35
C ILE A 55 8.24 3.47 -3.85
N LEU A 56 7.41 4.10 -3.01
CA LEU A 56 7.69 5.42 -2.44
C LEU A 56 8.18 5.26 -1.01
N VAL A 57 9.15 6.06 -0.63
CA VAL A 57 9.56 6.25 0.77
C VAL A 57 9.33 7.69 1.19
N ILE A 58 9.00 7.89 2.46
CA ILE A 58 9.03 9.20 3.11
C ILE A 58 10.24 9.22 4.03
N VAL A 59 11.12 10.19 3.82
CA VAL A 59 12.40 10.30 4.52
C VAL A 59 12.45 11.58 5.33
N ASP A 60 13.32 11.60 6.35
CA ASP A 60 13.66 12.79 7.15
C ASP A 60 14.82 13.60 6.55
N ASP A 61 15.28 14.60 7.29
CA ASP A 61 16.38 15.47 6.89
C ASP A 61 17.74 14.72 6.77
N ALA A 62 17.85 13.50 7.31
CA ALA A 62 19.03 12.63 7.19
C ALA A 62 18.88 11.55 6.10
N ASP A 63 17.85 11.66 5.25
CA ASP A 63 17.49 10.71 4.18
C ASP A 63 17.16 9.28 4.70
N VAL A 64 16.73 9.16 5.97
CA VAL A 64 16.31 7.89 6.56
C VAL A 64 14.85 7.61 6.25
N ALA A 65 14.54 6.43 5.73
CA ALA A 65 13.16 6.03 5.41
C ALA A 65 12.34 5.79 6.69
N LEU A 66 11.30 6.57 6.89
CA LEU A 66 10.39 6.55 8.03
C LEU A 66 9.05 5.86 7.72
N GLY A 67 8.80 5.57 6.47
CA GLY A 67 7.63 4.86 5.98
C GLY A 67 7.76 4.60 4.49
N TYR A 68 6.97 3.68 3.99
CA TYR A 68 6.94 3.37 2.57
C TYR A 68 5.53 3.02 2.09
N ALA A 69 5.33 3.15 0.79
CA ALA A 69 4.08 2.81 0.11
C ALA A 69 4.37 2.21 -1.26
N SER A 70 3.55 1.28 -1.69
CA SER A 70 3.57 0.69 -3.02
C SER A 70 2.19 0.16 -3.38
N PHE A 71 2.01 -0.26 -4.62
CA PHE A 71 0.86 -1.04 -5.02
C PHE A 71 1.28 -2.23 -5.90
N GLY A 72 0.41 -3.22 -6.00
CA GLY A 72 0.54 -4.36 -6.89
C GLY A 72 -0.78 -4.64 -7.60
N ASP A 73 -0.76 -5.62 -8.50
CA ASP A 73 -1.98 -6.09 -9.14
C ASP A 73 -2.97 -6.61 -8.10
N TRP A 74 -4.24 -6.22 -8.22
CA TRP A 74 -5.28 -6.69 -7.31
C TRP A 74 -5.61 -8.17 -7.52
N ARG A 75 -5.68 -8.61 -8.78
CA ARG A 75 -5.94 -9.99 -9.17
C ARG A 75 -5.10 -10.37 -10.40
N PRO A 76 -4.73 -11.66 -10.56
CA PRO A 76 -3.84 -12.08 -11.65
C PRO A 76 -4.51 -12.16 -13.03
N PHE A 77 -5.82 -11.93 -13.12
CA PHE A 77 -6.55 -12.01 -14.39
C PHE A 77 -6.44 -10.72 -15.16
N GLU A 78 -6.27 -10.82 -16.47
CA GLU A 78 -6.03 -9.71 -17.40
C GLU A 78 -7.11 -8.60 -17.34
N GLY A 79 -8.35 -8.97 -17.09
CA GLY A 79 -9.46 -8.03 -16.91
C GLY A 79 -9.28 -7.06 -15.74
N PHE A 80 -8.39 -7.38 -14.78
CA PHE A 80 -8.09 -6.51 -13.64
C PHE A 80 -6.82 -5.65 -13.82
N ARG A 81 -6.19 -5.63 -15.00
CA ARG A 81 -4.93 -4.91 -15.27
C ARG A 81 -4.92 -3.42 -14.93
N HIS A 82 -6.10 -2.80 -14.82
CA HIS A 82 -6.27 -1.40 -14.43
C HIS A 82 -6.66 -1.22 -12.96
N THR A 83 -6.70 -2.29 -12.17
CA THR A 83 -6.99 -2.26 -10.73
C THR A 83 -5.75 -2.67 -9.95
N VAL A 84 -5.40 -1.88 -8.95
CA VAL A 84 -4.26 -2.13 -8.06
C VAL A 84 -4.69 -2.14 -6.61
N GLU A 85 -3.98 -2.90 -5.78
CA GLU A 85 -4.12 -2.87 -4.33
C GLU A 85 -2.86 -2.25 -3.72
N HIS A 86 -3.04 -1.26 -2.86
CA HIS A 86 -1.93 -0.56 -2.23
C HIS A 86 -1.57 -1.12 -0.86
N SER A 87 -0.34 -0.81 -0.43
CA SER A 87 0.16 -0.99 0.92
C SER A 87 0.87 0.28 1.38
N VAL A 88 0.62 0.71 2.62
CA VAL A 88 1.27 1.88 3.23
C VAL A 88 1.61 1.53 4.68
N TYR A 89 2.88 1.65 5.03
CA TYR A 89 3.38 1.38 6.37
C TYR A 89 4.30 2.49 6.85
N VAL A 90 4.24 2.78 8.16
CA VAL A 90 5.03 3.82 8.82
C VAL A 90 5.74 3.21 10.01
N HIS A 91 7.01 3.58 10.18
CA HIS A 91 7.84 3.18 11.31
C HIS A 91 7.09 3.42 12.64
N PRO A 92 7.12 2.50 13.62
CA PRO A 92 6.34 2.62 14.85
C PRO A 92 6.55 3.96 15.57
N ASP A 93 7.79 4.43 15.69
CA ASP A 93 8.14 5.68 16.37
C ASP A 93 7.74 6.94 15.61
N GLN A 94 7.25 6.79 14.39
CA GLN A 94 6.84 7.89 13.51
C GLN A 94 5.33 7.95 13.28
N ARG A 95 4.58 7.02 13.89
CA ARG A 95 3.11 7.02 13.84
C ARG A 95 2.55 8.29 14.50
N GLY A 96 1.34 8.66 14.14
CA GLY A 96 0.70 9.90 14.63
C GLY A 96 1.16 11.20 13.96
N LYS A 97 2.25 11.19 13.18
CA LYS A 97 2.80 12.38 12.47
C LYS A 97 2.21 12.59 11.07
N LYS A 98 1.12 11.93 10.74
CA LYS A 98 0.41 12.02 9.45
C LYS A 98 1.27 11.63 8.23
N LEU A 99 2.30 10.80 8.42
CA LEU A 99 3.16 10.34 7.31
C LEU A 99 2.43 9.39 6.37
N GLY A 100 1.61 8.47 6.91
CA GLY A 100 0.83 7.52 6.12
C GLY A 100 -0.12 8.19 5.13
N PRO A 101 -0.98 9.16 5.54
CA PRO A 101 -1.81 9.94 4.63
C PRO A 101 -1.03 10.66 3.53
N LYS A 102 0.15 11.21 3.84
CA LYS A 102 1.01 11.88 2.84
C LYS A 102 1.54 10.88 1.81
N LEU A 103 2.04 9.72 2.26
CA LEU A 103 2.49 8.64 1.38
C LEU A 103 1.35 8.15 0.49
N LEU A 104 0.17 7.91 1.05
CA LEU A 104 -0.98 7.42 0.29
C LEU A 104 -1.44 8.44 -0.75
N ALA A 105 -1.48 9.73 -0.42
CA ALA A 105 -1.82 10.78 -1.38
C ALA A 105 -0.82 10.82 -2.55
N ALA A 106 0.48 10.74 -2.28
CA ALA A 106 1.50 10.67 -3.32
C ALA A 106 1.38 9.40 -4.18
N LEU A 107 1.08 8.25 -3.55
CA LEU A 107 0.90 6.99 -4.26
C LEU A 107 -0.32 7.00 -5.18
N ILE A 108 -1.41 7.65 -4.78
CA ILE A 108 -2.61 7.86 -5.61
C ILE A 108 -2.24 8.60 -6.91
N GLU A 109 -1.46 9.67 -6.82
CA GLU A 109 -1.02 10.42 -8.01
C GLU A 109 -0.10 9.56 -8.91
N ARG A 110 0.78 8.76 -8.32
CA ARG A 110 1.61 7.82 -9.08
C ARG A 110 0.76 6.76 -9.80
N ALA A 111 -0.28 6.25 -9.15
CA ALA A 111 -1.19 5.27 -9.76
C ALA A 111 -1.97 5.87 -10.96
N ARG A 112 -2.39 7.14 -10.86
CA ARG A 112 -2.96 7.89 -11.99
C ARG A 112 -1.97 7.99 -13.13
N GLY A 113 -0.73 8.36 -12.84
CA GLY A 113 0.36 8.42 -13.83
C GLY A 113 0.69 7.08 -14.49
N CYS A 114 0.47 5.97 -13.81
CA CYS A 114 0.59 4.61 -14.35
C CYS A 114 -0.64 4.15 -15.16
N GLY A 115 -1.64 5.02 -15.40
CA GLY A 115 -2.84 4.69 -16.15
C GLY A 115 -3.79 3.71 -15.44
N LYS A 116 -3.69 3.61 -14.11
CA LYS A 116 -4.61 2.77 -13.34
C LYS A 116 -5.96 3.47 -13.17
N HIS A 117 -7.02 2.68 -13.09
CA HIS A 117 -8.40 3.17 -13.00
C HIS A 117 -8.98 3.06 -11.60
N VAL A 118 -8.66 1.98 -10.87
CA VAL A 118 -9.14 1.74 -9.51
C VAL A 118 -7.96 1.40 -8.59
N MET A 119 -7.97 1.99 -7.40
CA MET A 119 -7.11 1.58 -6.29
C MET A 119 -7.95 0.95 -5.19
N VAL A 120 -7.58 -0.25 -4.77
CA VAL A 120 -8.22 -1.00 -3.69
C VAL A 120 -7.39 -0.84 -2.42
N ALA A 121 -8.08 -0.73 -1.30
CA ALA A 121 -7.53 -0.83 0.04
C ALA A 121 -8.19 -2.02 0.75
N ALA A 122 -7.37 -2.94 1.29
CA ALA A 122 -7.80 -4.03 2.15
C ALA A 122 -7.37 -3.70 3.59
N ILE A 123 -8.35 -3.44 4.46
CA ILE A 123 -8.12 -2.89 5.80
C ILE A 123 -8.73 -3.83 6.83
N GLU A 124 -8.00 -4.16 7.91
CA GLU A 124 -8.56 -4.87 9.04
C GLU A 124 -9.79 -4.10 9.57
N GLY A 125 -10.89 -4.82 9.80
CA GLY A 125 -12.23 -4.23 10.01
C GLY A 125 -12.37 -3.37 11.27
N GLY A 126 -11.50 -3.56 12.27
CA GLY A 126 -11.42 -2.76 13.50
C GLY A 126 -10.53 -1.53 13.38
N ASN A 127 -9.78 -1.38 12.27
CA ASN A 127 -8.86 -0.25 12.09
C ASN A 127 -9.59 1.02 11.63
N ALA A 128 -10.36 1.61 12.56
CA ALA A 128 -11.15 2.81 12.30
C ALA A 128 -10.30 4.00 11.84
N ALA A 129 -9.06 4.12 12.33
CA ALA A 129 -8.15 5.20 11.94
C ALA A 129 -7.75 5.10 10.46
N SER A 130 -7.39 3.90 10.00
CA SER A 130 -7.08 3.66 8.58
C SER A 130 -8.30 3.90 7.69
N ILE A 131 -9.45 3.36 8.07
CA ILE A 131 -10.72 3.57 7.33
C ILE A 131 -11.04 5.07 7.22
N HIS A 132 -10.85 5.83 8.30
CA HIS A 132 -11.09 7.27 8.30
C HIS A 132 -10.15 8.01 7.33
N VAL A 133 -8.84 7.71 7.36
CA VAL A 133 -7.85 8.30 6.44
C VAL A 133 -8.21 8.01 4.97
N HIS A 134 -8.60 6.78 4.67
CA HIS A 134 -9.00 6.42 3.31
C HIS A 134 -10.25 7.16 2.86
N LYS A 135 -11.25 7.32 3.73
CA LYS A 135 -12.44 8.13 3.43
C LYS A 135 -12.07 9.58 3.12
N GLN A 136 -11.16 10.18 3.89
CA GLN A 136 -10.69 11.56 3.64
C GLN A 136 -9.99 11.71 2.29
N LEU A 137 -9.36 10.64 1.77
CA LEU A 137 -8.71 10.61 0.46
C LEU A 137 -9.65 10.17 -0.67
N GLY A 138 -10.96 10.05 -0.41
CA GLY A 138 -11.97 9.77 -1.41
C GLY A 138 -12.29 8.29 -1.63
N PHE A 139 -11.73 7.38 -0.84
CA PHE A 139 -12.11 5.98 -0.89
C PHE A 139 -13.52 5.78 -0.34
N VAL A 140 -14.26 4.88 -0.97
CA VAL A 140 -15.58 4.43 -0.51
C VAL A 140 -15.51 2.96 -0.11
N THR A 141 -16.28 2.57 0.92
CA THR A 141 -16.39 1.17 1.31
C THR A 141 -17.12 0.39 0.22
N SER A 142 -16.51 -0.64 -0.32
CA SER A 142 -17.07 -1.51 -1.36
C SER A 142 -17.52 -2.87 -0.83
N GLY A 143 -17.02 -3.30 0.32
CA GLY A 143 -17.45 -4.56 0.92
C GLY A 143 -16.82 -4.83 2.29
N ARG A 144 -17.42 -5.76 3.02
CA ARG A 144 -16.91 -6.27 4.29
C ARG A 144 -17.01 -7.80 4.30
N MET A 145 -15.95 -8.45 4.75
CA MET A 145 -15.87 -9.90 4.87
C MET A 145 -15.60 -10.26 6.33
N PRO A 146 -16.62 -10.70 7.09
CA PRO A 146 -16.42 -11.12 8.47
C PRO A 146 -15.60 -12.40 8.56
N GLN A 147 -14.70 -12.48 9.54
CA GLN A 147 -13.94 -13.67 9.94
C GLN A 147 -13.18 -14.32 8.78
N VAL A 148 -12.69 -13.54 7.82
CA VAL A 148 -12.02 -14.02 6.61
C VAL A 148 -10.55 -14.34 6.83
N GLY A 149 -9.95 -13.89 7.92
CA GLY A 149 -8.56 -14.13 8.27
C GLY A 149 -8.37 -14.44 9.74
N ILE A 150 -7.16 -14.87 10.08
CA ILE A 150 -6.76 -15.15 11.45
C ILE A 150 -5.39 -14.55 11.72
N LYS A 151 -5.21 -13.93 12.89
CA LYS A 151 -3.93 -13.53 13.43
C LYS A 151 -3.96 -13.46 14.95
N PHE A 152 -2.85 -13.82 15.58
CA PHE A 152 -2.73 -13.85 17.05
C PHE A 152 -3.88 -14.60 17.73
N GLY A 153 -4.37 -15.68 17.10
CA GLY A 153 -5.45 -16.50 17.62
C GLY A 153 -6.85 -15.89 17.52
N ASN A 154 -7.03 -14.77 16.82
CA ASN A 154 -8.33 -14.11 16.64
C ASN A 154 -8.78 -14.14 15.18
N TRP A 155 -10.08 -14.37 14.97
CA TRP A 155 -10.70 -14.15 13.67
C TRP A 155 -10.75 -12.67 13.35
N LEU A 156 -10.40 -12.31 12.12
CA LEU A 156 -10.33 -10.93 11.66
C LEU A 156 -11.31 -10.68 10.51
N ASP A 157 -11.97 -9.54 10.59
CA ASP A 157 -12.81 -9.02 9.52
C ASP A 157 -11.95 -8.20 8.55
N LEU A 158 -12.27 -8.25 7.26
CA LEU A 158 -11.65 -7.43 6.24
C LEU A 158 -12.66 -6.43 5.66
N THR A 159 -12.28 -5.18 5.61
CA THR A 159 -13.02 -4.11 4.92
C THR A 159 -12.30 -3.75 3.63
N PHE A 160 -12.98 -3.92 2.50
CA PHE A 160 -12.51 -3.39 1.22
C PHE A 160 -13.01 -1.97 1.01
N MET A 161 -12.10 -1.11 0.60
CA MET A 161 -12.42 0.24 0.12
C MET A 161 -11.81 0.43 -1.27
N GLN A 162 -12.43 1.26 -2.09
CA GLN A 162 -11.93 1.56 -3.42
C GLN A 162 -11.95 3.06 -3.72
N LEU A 163 -10.99 3.48 -4.53
CA LEU A 163 -10.91 4.82 -5.10
C LEU A 163 -10.92 4.73 -6.62
N MET A 164 -11.86 5.45 -7.26
CA MET A 164 -11.83 5.67 -8.69
C MET A 164 -10.75 6.71 -9.00
N LEU A 165 -9.64 6.29 -9.62
CA LEU A 165 -8.50 7.17 -9.91
C LEU A 165 -8.83 8.17 -11.03
N ASN A 166 -9.54 7.69 -12.05
CA ASN A 166 -9.93 8.48 -13.23
C ASN A 166 -11.45 8.34 -13.49
N PRO A 167 -12.30 8.98 -12.64
CA PRO A 167 -13.74 8.90 -12.81
C PRO A 167 -14.16 9.48 -14.16
N GLY A 168 -15.05 8.78 -14.87
CA GLY A 168 -15.53 9.19 -16.19
C GLY A 168 -14.63 8.79 -17.38
N ALA A 169 -13.45 8.19 -17.13
CA ALA A 169 -12.66 7.63 -18.22
C ALA A 169 -13.38 6.42 -18.83
N LEU A 170 -13.44 6.40 -20.15
CA LEU A 170 -13.93 5.23 -20.89
C LEU A 170 -12.91 4.08 -20.80
N PRO A 171 -13.37 2.82 -20.86
CA PRO A 171 -12.47 1.69 -20.97
C PRO A 171 -11.52 1.89 -22.15
N PRO A 172 -10.23 1.51 -22.01
CA PRO A 172 -9.31 1.53 -23.13
C PRO A 172 -9.89 0.68 -24.26
N GLN A 173 -9.96 1.24 -25.47
CA GLN A 173 -10.32 0.45 -26.63
C GLN A 173 -9.21 -0.59 -26.86
N GLU A 174 -9.58 -1.86 -26.94
CA GLU A 174 -8.65 -2.90 -27.37
C GLU A 174 -8.17 -2.51 -28.78
N ARG A 175 -6.85 -2.42 -28.95
CA ARG A 175 -6.30 -2.31 -30.30
C ARG A 175 -6.71 -3.59 -31.01
N GLY A 176 -7.57 -3.46 -32.01
CA GLY A 176 -7.98 -4.60 -32.84
C GLY A 176 -6.76 -5.39 -33.28
N GLN A 177 -6.83 -6.70 -33.09
CA GLN A 177 -5.88 -7.67 -33.62
C GLN A 177 -5.87 -7.61 -35.15
#